data_2006ea3a2e5bf7b4cd1adb37e99615f0
#
_entry.id   2006ea3a2e5bf7b4cd1adb37e99615f0
#
_cell.length_a   1.000
_cell.length_b   1.000
_cell.length_c   1.000
_cell.angle_alpha   90.00
_cell.angle_beta   90.00
_cell.angle_gamma   90.00
#
_symmetry.space_group_name_H-M   'P 1'
#
loop_
_entity.id
_entity.type
_entity.pdbx_description
1 polymer ?
#
loop_
_entity_poly.entity_id
_entity_poly.type
_entity_poly.pdbx_seq_one_letter_code
_entity_poly.pdbx_strand_id
1 'polypeptide(L)'
;MSQRNEEHNVPASSADMSKENPPYQQRYVAIGDSFTEGVGDVELNRPNGVRGWADRVAERLCREHPDFGYANLAIRGKKVPQIMEEQFEPALALKPTLATVCMGGNDIMRPRVDIDSIAGGVHHLVSELRGIGAKVVLFTSLDVSKSPLYRALAGRAALYNERLREIADDTGAVIADYWRWRELQDPGYWSEDRLHMNSRGHELTARRTLDVLGYEVGGYDVEPIELPELSKLQRARTNAEWVREHAGPWVRRRIKRVSSGDTLSPRYPEYVRIQAPEDQG
;
A
#
# COMPACT_ATOMS: atom_id res chain seq x y z
N MET A 1 -23.84 -39.57 -61.95
CA MET A 1 -24.06 -38.29 -61.26
C MET A 1 -23.44 -38.41 -59.90
N SER A 2 -22.25 -37.88 -59.79
CA SER A 2 -21.41 -37.97 -58.56
C SER A 2 -21.47 -36.60 -57.84
N GLN A 3 -21.99 -36.57 -56.65
CA GLN A 3 -21.92 -35.37 -55.80
C GLN A 3 -20.70 -35.50 -54.92
N ARG A 4 -19.75 -34.57 -55.05
CA ARG A 4 -18.61 -34.41 -54.17
C ARG A 4 -19.05 -33.60 -52.95
N ASN A 5 -18.86 -34.16 -51.77
CA ASN A 5 -18.92 -33.45 -50.51
C ASN A 5 -17.65 -32.62 -50.37
N GLU A 6 -17.79 -31.30 -50.31
CA GLU A 6 -16.72 -30.39 -49.86
C GLU A 6 -16.71 -30.35 -48.33
N GLU A 7 -15.73 -30.96 -47.74
CA GLU A 7 -15.42 -30.80 -46.32
C GLU A 7 -14.85 -29.39 -46.08
N HIS A 8 -15.58 -28.56 -45.35
CA HIS A 8 -15.09 -27.29 -44.87
C HIS A 8 -14.10 -27.55 -43.69
N ASN A 9 -12.83 -27.44 -44.04
CA ASN A 9 -11.74 -27.44 -43.06
C ASN A 9 -11.72 -26.08 -42.35
N VAL A 10 -12.24 -26.01 -41.09
CA VAL A 10 -12.12 -24.87 -40.21
C VAL A 10 -10.76 -24.98 -39.53
N PRO A 11 -9.83 -24.02 -39.71
CA PRO A 11 -8.58 -24.07 -38.99
C PRO A 11 -8.86 -23.80 -37.49
N ALA A 12 -8.50 -24.76 -36.65
CA ALA A 12 -8.44 -24.58 -35.20
C ALA A 12 -7.43 -23.47 -34.91
N SER A 13 -7.94 -22.35 -34.46
CA SER A 13 -7.12 -21.28 -33.85
C SER A 13 -6.52 -21.79 -32.55
N SER A 14 -5.32 -22.34 -32.64
CA SER A 14 -4.47 -22.54 -31.49
C SER A 14 -4.00 -21.15 -31.00
N ALA A 15 -4.72 -20.58 -30.06
CA ALA A 15 -4.18 -19.52 -29.22
C ALA A 15 -3.07 -20.14 -28.37
N ASP A 16 -1.88 -20.22 -28.94
CA ASP A 16 -0.64 -20.43 -28.22
C ASP A 16 -0.39 -19.19 -27.36
N MET A 17 -0.93 -19.20 -26.14
CA MET A 17 -0.52 -18.28 -25.11
C MET A 17 0.87 -18.73 -24.65
N SER A 18 1.89 -18.40 -25.47
CA SER A 18 3.27 -18.42 -25.04
C SER A 18 3.36 -17.66 -23.73
N LYS A 19 3.75 -18.36 -22.67
CA LYS A 19 4.06 -17.78 -21.36
C LYS A 19 5.32 -16.92 -21.55
N GLU A 20 5.15 -15.71 -22.12
CA GLU A 20 6.23 -14.75 -22.19
C GLU A 20 6.74 -14.53 -20.78
N ASN A 21 8.03 -14.73 -20.59
CA ASN A 21 8.68 -14.35 -19.35
C ASN A 21 8.42 -12.86 -19.13
N PRO A 22 8.04 -12.45 -17.91
CA PRO A 22 7.81 -11.04 -17.64
C PRO A 22 9.05 -10.22 -18.04
N PRO A 23 8.86 -9.00 -18.60
CA PRO A 23 9.93 -8.22 -19.22
C PRO A 23 11.05 -7.79 -18.26
N TYR A 24 10.85 -8.00 -16.96
CA TYR A 24 11.78 -7.62 -15.88
C TYR A 24 12.21 -8.85 -15.07
N GLN A 25 13.50 -8.95 -14.73
CA GLN A 25 14.03 -10.03 -13.86
C GLN A 25 13.68 -9.73 -12.39
N GLN A 26 13.76 -8.46 -11.99
CA GLN A 26 13.33 -8.01 -10.66
C GLN A 26 11.97 -7.33 -10.75
N ARG A 27 11.02 -7.83 -10.00
CA ARG A 27 9.60 -7.43 -10.09
C ARG A 27 9.04 -7.14 -8.72
N TYR A 28 8.72 -5.88 -8.49
CA TYR A 28 8.14 -5.40 -7.24
C TYR A 28 6.64 -5.12 -7.39
N VAL A 29 5.84 -5.75 -6.55
CA VAL A 29 4.40 -5.50 -6.43
C VAL A 29 4.09 -4.92 -5.04
N ALA A 30 3.43 -3.76 -5.00
CA ALA A 30 2.93 -3.14 -3.79
C ALA A 30 1.42 -3.42 -3.63
N ILE A 31 1.03 -4.01 -2.49
CA ILE A 31 -0.34 -4.45 -2.18
C ILE A 31 -0.81 -3.73 -0.92
N GLY A 32 -2.04 -3.21 -0.93
CA GLY A 32 -2.57 -2.56 0.24
C GLY A 32 -3.71 -1.58 -0.01
N ASP A 33 -3.75 -0.56 0.83
CA ASP A 33 -4.78 0.47 0.82
C ASP A 33 -4.19 1.88 0.58
N SER A 34 -4.79 2.93 1.17
CA SER A 34 -4.39 4.32 0.98
C SER A 34 -2.92 4.61 1.33
N PHE A 35 -2.34 3.91 2.30
CA PHE A 35 -0.94 4.10 2.69
C PHE A 35 0.02 3.63 1.60
N THR A 36 -0.29 2.52 0.96
CA THR A 36 0.49 1.98 -0.16
C THR A 36 0.21 2.72 -1.46
N GLU A 37 -1.03 3.18 -1.67
CA GLU A 37 -1.38 4.02 -2.82
C GLU A 37 -0.63 5.37 -2.79
N GLY A 38 -0.33 5.91 -1.59
CA GLY A 38 0.41 7.16 -1.43
C GLY A 38 -0.46 8.37 -1.10
N VAL A 39 -1.66 8.14 -0.54
CA VAL A 39 -2.58 9.23 -0.16
C VAL A 39 -1.93 10.13 0.88
N GLY A 40 -2.04 11.46 0.67
CA GLY A 40 -1.43 12.49 1.52
C GLY A 40 -0.15 13.09 0.91
N ASP A 41 0.43 12.46 -0.10
CA ASP A 41 1.58 12.95 -0.85
C ASP A 41 1.15 13.28 -2.28
N VAL A 42 0.75 14.52 -2.50
CA VAL A 42 0.16 14.99 -3.75
C VAL A 42 1.23 15.12 -4.83
N GLU A 43 1.02 14.44 -5.97
CA GLU A 43 1.85 14.54 -7.16
C GLU A 43 0.95 14.41 -8.40
N LEU A 44 0.50 15.54 -8.94
CA LEU A 44 -0.54 15.60 -9.97
C LEU A 44 -0.17 14.90 -11.28
N ASN A 45 1.12 14.77 -11.56
CA ASN A 45 1.63 14.09 -12.76
C ASN A 45 1.69 12.56 -12.61
N ARG A 46 1.33 12.03 -11.46
CA ARG A 46 1.26 10.58 -11.21
C ARG A 46 -0.18 10.06 -11.27
N PRO A 47 -0.39 8.79 -11.58
CA PRO A 47 -1.71 8.17 -11.52
C PRO A 47 -2.37 8.38 -10.15
N ASN A 48 -3.66 8.66 -10.14
CA ASN A 48 -4.47 9.03 -8.97
C ASN A 48 -3.97 10.29 -8.23
N GLY A 49 -3.04 11.07 -8.83
CA GLY A 49 -2.53 12.35 -8.30
C GLY A 49 -1.67 12.23 -7.04
N VAL A 50 -1.03 11.08 -6.82
CA VAL A 50 -0.26 10.83 -5.59
C VAL A 50 1.07 10.11 -5.87
N ARG A 51 2.08 10.32 -4.98
CA ARG A 51 3.38 9.66 -4.96
C ARG A 51 3.69 9.21 -3.55
N GLY A 52 3.57 7.93 -3.26
CA GLY A 52 3.76 7.40 -1.92
C GLY A 52 5.15 6.82 -1.65
N TRP A 53 5.29 6.19 -0.48
CA TRP A 53 6.52 5.50 -0.07
C TRP A 53 6.88 4.34 -1.01
N ALA A 54 5.88 3.61 -1.53
CA ALA A 54 6.10 2.49 -2.43
C ALA A 54 6.71 2.93 -3.77
N ASP A 55 6.27 4.10 -4.29
CA ASP A 55 6.88 4.71 -5.48
C ASP A 55 8.33 5.10 -5.22
N ARG A 56 8.63 5.73 -4.06
CA ARG A 56 10.00 6.14 -3.72
C ARG A 56 10.93 4.94 -3.58
N VAL A 57 10.46 3.84 -3.02
CA VAL A 57 11.19 2.57 -3.00
C VAL A 57 11.46 2.10 -4.43
N ALA A 58 10.43 2.07 -5.27
CA ALA A 58 10.55 1.63 -6.66
C ALA A 58 11.45 2.55 -7.49
N GLU A 59 11.38 3.87 -7.33
CA GLU A 59 12.27 4.85 -7.97
C GLU A 59 13.74 4.60 -7.65
N ARG A 60 14.05 4.30 -6.37
CA ARG A 60 15.41 3.93 -5.96
C ARG A 60 15.85 2.63 -6.61
N LEU A 61 15.02 1.60 -6.58
CA LEU A 61 15.33 0.28 -7.13
C LEU A 61 15.44 0.32 -8.67
N CYS A 62 14.55 1.04 -9.36
CA CYS A 62 14.64 1.26 -10.80
C CYS A 62 15.91 2.01 -11.24
N ARG A 63 16.42 2.92 -10.41
CA ARG A 63 17.66 3.65 -10.69
C ARG A 63 18.89 2.76 -10.57
N GLU A 64 18.90 1.85 -9.59
CA GLU A 64 20.04 0.95 -9.35
C GLU A 64 20.04 -0.29 -10.24
N HIS A 65 18.85 -0.73 -10.66
CA HIS A 65 18.67 -1.95 -11.43
C HIS A 65 17.96 -1.65 -12.76
N PRO A 66 18.67 -1.70 -13.90
CA PRO A 66 18.07 -1.43 -15.22
C PRO A 66 16.89 -2.35 -15.55
N ASP A 67 16.89 -3.57 -14.99
CA ASP A 67 15.92 -4.62 -15.25
C ASP A 67 14.95 -4.80 -14.08
N PHE A 68 14.43 -3.68 -13.58
CA PHE A 68 13.49 -3.62 -12.47
C PHE A 68 12.13 -3.08 -12.90
N GLY A 69 11.07 -3.85 -12.63
CA GLY A 69 9.68 -3.47 -12.87
C GLY A 69 8.92 -3.25 -11.57
N TYR A 70 8.03 -2.28 -11.55
CA TYR A 70 7.18 -1.90 -10.43
C TYR A 70 5.71 -1.94 -10.80
N ALA A 71 4.89 -2.55 -9.95
CA ALA A 71 3.43 -2.50 -9.99
C ALA A 71 2.87 -2.08 -8.63
N ASN A 72 1.78 -1.31 -8.62
CA ASN A 72 1.09 -0.88 -7.40
C ASN A 72 -0.40 -1.13 -7.54
N LEU A 73 -0.90 -2.15 -6.86
CA LEU A 73 -2.29 -2.59 -6.90
C LEU A 73 -3.15 -1.91 -5.83
N ALA A 74 -2.55 -1.13 -4.94
CA ALA A 74 -3.22 -0.55 -3.80
C ALA A 74 -4.27 0.49 -4.20
N ILE A 75 -5.42 0.44 -3.50
CA ILE A 75 -6.52 1.39 -3.67
C ILE A 75 -6.99 1.85 -2.28
N ARG A 76 -7.13 3.15 -2.11
CA ARG A 76 -7.55 3.78 -0.84
C ARG A 76 -8.88 3.27 -0.32
N GLY A 77 -8.95 3.09 1.00
CA GLY A 77 -10.17 2.74 1.71
C GLY A 77 -10.55 1.26 1.65
N LYS A 78 -9.79 0.43 0.94
CA LYS A 78 -10.03 -1.01 0.87
C LYS A 78 -9.72 -1.69 2.20
N LYS A 79 -10.50 -2.70 2.52
CA LYS A 79 -10.35 -3.60 3.66
C LYS A 79 -9.76 -4.93 3.21
N VAL A 80 -9.27 -5.74 4.16
CA VAL A 80 -8.68 -7.04 3.86
C VAL A 80 -9.54 -7.90 2.92
N PRO A 81 -10.85 -8.10 3.15
CA PRO A 81 -11.66 -8.90 2.21
C PRO A 81 -11.70 -8.34 0.79
N GLN A 82 -11.73 -7.00 0.64
CA GLN A 82 -11.75 -6.36 -0.68
C GLN A 82 -10.37 -6.44 -1.36
N ILE A 83 -9.29 -6.32 -0.59
CA ILE A 83 -7.92 -6.49 -1.11
C ILE A 83 -7.73 -7.93 -1.59
N MET A 84 -8.23 -8.93 -0.84
CA MET A 84 -8.20 -10.33 -1.27
C MET A 84 -9.03 -10.57 -2.55
N GLU A 85 -10.16 -9.91 -2.69
CA GLU A 85 -11.00 -10.02 -3.90
C GLU A 85 -10.38 -9.36 -5.13
N GLU A 86 -9.78 -8.17 -4.96
CA GLU A 86 -9.39 -7.30 -6.07
C GLU A 86 -7.89 -7.33 -6.40
N GLN A 87 -7.01 -7.63 -5.42
CA GLN A 87 -5.55 -7.52 -5.59
C GLN A 87 -4.83 -8.88 -5.51
N PHE A 88 -5.43 -9.91 -4.92
CA PHE A 88 -4.78 -11.21 -4.69
C PHE A 88 -4.37 -11.90 -5.99
N GLU A 89 -5.34 -12.24 -6.84
CA GLU A 89 -5.07 -12.92 -8.11
C GLU A 89 -4.20 -12.07 -9.06
N PRO A 90 -4.44 -10.74 -9.22
CA PRO A 90 -3.54 -9.89 -9.99
C PRO A 90 -2.10 -9.90 -9.47
N ALA A 91 -1.89 -9.87 -8.15
CA ALA A 91 -0.56 -9.91 -7.57
C ALA A 91 0.18 -11.21 -7.89
N LEU A 92 -0.49 -12.36 -7.80
CA LEU A 92 0.10 -13.67 -8.14
C LEU A 92 0.37 -13.79 -9.65
N ALA A 93 -0.53 -13.28 -10.49
CA ALA A 93 -0.38 -13.29 -11.94
C ALA A 93 0.85 -12.50 -12.42
N LEU A 94 1.20 -11.43 -11.71
CA LEU A 94 2.41 -10.64 -11.95
C LEU A 94 3.71 -11.40 -11.59
N LYS A 95 3.65 -12.50 -10.86
CA LYS A 95 4.81 -13.31 -10.45
C LYS A 95 5.94 -12.47 -9.85
N PRO A 96 5.69 -11.71 -8.76
CA PRO A 96 6.69 -10.81 -8.18
C PRO A 96 7.89 -11.57 -7.63
N THR A 97 9.07 -10.93 -7.66
CA THR A 97 10.25 -11.35 -6.90
C THR A 97 10.33 -10.64 -5.54
N LEU A 98 9.65 -9.49 -5.43
CA LEU A 98 9.48 -8.69 -4.23
C LEU A 98 8.03 -8.26 -4.11
N ALA A 99 7.43 -8.44 -2.94
CA ALA A 99 6.10 -7.89 -2.64
C ALA A 99 6.13 -7.15 -1.29
N THR A 100 5.41 -6.03 -1.22
CA THR A 100 5.11 -5.38 0.05
C THR A 100 3.62 -5.50 0.34
N VAL A 101 3.26 -5.84 1.57
CA VAL A 101 1.89 -6.03 2.03
C VAL A 101 1.64 -5.11 3.22
N CYS A 102 0.80 -4.08 3.01
CA CYS A 102 0.41 -3.11 4.05
C CYS A 102 -1.11 -2.94 4.01
N MET A 103 -1.82 -3.67 4.85
CA MET A 103 -3.29 -3.73 4.85
C MET A 103 -3.85 -3.96 6.26
N GLY A 104 -5.19 -3.84 6.41
CA GLY A 104 -5.90 -4.09 7.67
C GLY A 104 -6.17 -2.84 8.52
N GLY A 105 -5.52 -1.71 8.24
CA GLY A 105 -5.77 -0.46 8.95
C GLY A 105 -7.24 -0.02 8.91
N ASN A 106 -7.89 -0.14 7.75
CA ASN A 106 -9.31 0.18 7.57
C ASN A 106 -10.24 -0.78 8.33
N ASP A 107 -9.81 -2.04 8.53
CA ASP A 107 -10.56 -3.04 9.29
C ASP A 107 -10.49 -2.75 10.78
N ILE A 108 -9.30 -2.47 11.32
CA ILE A 108 -9.07 -2.12 12.74
C ILE A 108 -9.94 -0.94 13.18
N MET A 109 -10.19 0.02 12.29
CA MET A 109 -11.08 1.15 12.56
C MET A 109 -12.56 0.78 12.65
N ARG A 110 -12.96 -0.48 12.41
CA ARG A 110 -14.37 -0.91 12.53
C ARG A 110 -14.69 -1.34 13.96
N PRO A 111 -15.89 -0.98 14.49
CA PRO A 111 -16.24 -1.29 15.89
C PRO A 111 -16.23 -2.79 16.23
N ARG A 112 -16.59 -3.62 15.26
CA ARG A 112 -16.70 -5.09 15.41
C ARG A 112 -15.81 -5.79 14.40
N VAL A 113 -14.50 -5.52 14.47
CA VAL A 113 -13.51 -6.22 13.65
C VAL A 113 -13.20 -7.58 14.29
N ASP A 114 -13.17 -8.60 13.48
CA ASP A 114 -12.61 -9.91 13.82
C ASP A 114 -11.12 -9.90 13.40
N ILE A 115 -10.23 -9.77 14.38
CA ILE A 115 -8.78 -9.66 14.14
C ILE A 115 -8.24 -10.96 13.54
N ASP A 116 -8.70 -12.12 14.02
CA ASP A 116 -8.22 -13.41 13.53
C ASP A 116 -8.68 -13.65 12.08
N SER A 117 -9.90 -13.24 11.73
CA SER A 117 -10.39 -13.34 10.36
C SER A 117 -9.59 -12.47 9.37
N ILE A 118 -9.28 -11.21 9.73
CA ILE A 118 -8.47 -10.35 8.84
C ILE A 118 -7.02 -10.83 8.78
N ALA A 119 -6.44 -11.32 9.87
CA ALA A 119 -5.11 -11.91 9.90
C ALA A 119 -5.05 -13.17 9.03
N GLY A 120 -6.08 -14.01 9.04
CA GLY A 120 -6.18 -15.18 8.15
C GLY A 120 -6.12 -14.82 6.66
N GLY A 121 -6.77 -13.71 6.25
CA GLY A 121 -6.65 -13.20 4.87
C GLY A 121 -5.23 -12.76 4.53
N VAL A 122 -4.57 -12.06 5.46
CA VAL A 122 -3.15 -11.66 5.28
C VAL A 122 -2.24 -12.89 5.21
N HIS A 123 -2.44 -13.87 6.10
CA HIS A 123 -1.67 -15.12 6.10
C HIS A 123 -1.77 -15.82 4.76
N HIS A 124 -2.98 -15.96 4.22
CA HIS A 124 -3.20 -16.60 2.92
C HIS A 124 -2.45 -15.85 1.80
N LEU A 125 -2.60 -14.55 1.68
CA LEU A 125 -1.89 -13.74 0.68
C LEU A 125 -0.35 -13.88 0.79
N VAL A 126 0.18 -13.76 2.00
CA VAL A 126 1.63 -13.84 2.25
C VAL A 126 2.17 -15.22 1.92
N SER A 127 1.45 -16.29 2.33
CA SER A 127 1.82 -17.68 2.05
C SER A 127 1.89 -17.96 0.55
N GLU A 128 0.89 -17.53 -0.22
CA GLU A 128 0.87 -17.74 -1.67
C GLU A 128 2.00 -16.96 -2.39
N LEU A 129 2.24 -15.70 -1.99
CA LEU A 129 3.37 -14.92 -2.51
C LEU A 129 4.72 -15.57 -2.19
N ARG A 130 4.88 -16.08 -0.97
CA ARG A 130 6.07 -16.84 -0.57
C ARG A 130 6.19 -18.17 -1.35
N GLY A 131 5.07 -18.85 -1.57
CA GLY A 131 4.98 -20.10 -2.32
C GLY A 131 5.48 -19.97 -3.76
N ILE A 132 5.28 -18.84 -4.41
CA ILE A 132 5.82 -18.54 -5.75
C ILE A 132 7.25 -17.98 -5.73
N GLY A 133 7.89 -17.91 -4.56
CA GLY A 133 9.30 -17.49 -4.40
C GLY A 133 9.52 -15.99 -4.19
N ALA A 134 8.47 -15.19 -3.97
CA ALA A 134 8.64 -13.77 -3.70
C ALA A 134 9.28 -13.51 -2.31
N LYS A 135 10.19 -12.54 -2.22
CA LYS A 135 10.54 -11.91 -0.94
C LYS A 135 9.35 -11.04 -0.53
N VAL A 136 8.74 -11.31 0.64
CA VAL A 136 7.59 -10.54 1.12
C VAL A 136 8.01 -9.66 2.29
N VAL A 137 7.69 -8.36 2.23
CA VAL A 137 7.81 -7.41 3.34
C VAL A 137 6.40 -7.13 3.85
N LEU A 138 6.13 -7.56 5.09
CA LEU A 138 4.85 -7.41 5.75
C LEU A 138 4.92 -6.26 6.76
N PHE A 139 4.03 -5.28 6.60
CA PHE A 139 3.99 -4.11 7.47
C PHE A 139 3.08 -4.33 8.66
N THR A 140 3.56 -4.01 9.86
CA THR A 140 2.68 -3.87 11.03
C THR A 140 1.85 -2.59 10.91
N SER A 141 0.78 -2.46 11.68
CA SER A 141 0.06 -1.18 11.80
C SER A 141 0.87 -0.21 12.68
N LEU A 142 0.59 1.08 12.49
CA LEU A 142 1.21 2.19 13.22
C LEU A 142 0.87 2.17 14.71
N ASP A 143 1.79 2.67 15.54
CA ASP A 143 1.50 2.95 16.95
C ASP A 143 0.68 4.23 17.08
N VAL A 144 -0.62 4.05 17.23
CA VAL A 144 -1.60 5.13 17.40
C VAL A 144 -1.82 5.52 18.86
N SER A 145 -1.07 4.98 19.79
CA SER A 145 -1.26 5.17 21.25
C SER A 145 -1.17 6.65 21.69
N LYS A 146 -0.34 7.44 21.02
CA LYS A 146 -0.18 8.88 21.25
C LYS A 146 -1.12 9.76 20.43
N SER A 147 -1.84 9.20 19.47
CA SER A 147 -2.80 9.96 18.67
C SER A 147 -4.05 10.31 19.47
N PRO A 148 -4.41 11.58 19.62
CA PRO A 148 -5.65 11.97 20.31
C PRO A 148 -6.90 11.38 19.65
N LEU A 149 -6.86 11.13 18.33
CA LEU A 149 -7.98 10.65 17.53
C LEU A 149 -8.11 9.11 17.53
N TYR A 150 -6.96 8.41 17.52
CA TYR A 150 -6.93 6.97 17.25
C TYR A 150 -6.45 6.12 18.43
N ARG A 151 -6.02 6.73 19.57
CA ARG A 151 -5.49 6.00 20.74
C ARG A 151 -6.41 4.88 21.25
N ALA A 152 -7.73 5.03 21.09
CA ALA A 152 -8.69 4.01 21.48
C ALA A 152 -8.56 2.71 20.66
N LEU A 153 -7.88 2.75 19.51
CA LEU A 153 -7.63 1.61 18.65
C LEU A 153 -6.30 0.91 18.98
N ALA A 154 -5.47 1.48 19.87
CA ALA A 154 -4.12 0.97 20.11
C ALA A 154 -4.09 -0.51 20.55
N GLY A 155 -5.02 -0.94 21.40
CA GLY A 155 -5.10 -2.35 21.82
C GLY A 155 -5.42 -3.30 20.67
N ARG A 156 -6.33 -2.91 19.74
CA ARG A 156 -6.64 -3.70 18.54
C ARG A 156 -5.45 -3.74 17.58
N ALA A 157 -4.81 -2.60 17.38
CA ALA A 157 -3.63 -2.48 16.54
C ALA A 157 -2.48 -3.36 17.08
N ALA A 158 -2.25 -3.35 18.40
CA ALA A 158 -1.25 -4.20 19.03
C ALA A 158 -1.56 -5.69 18.84
N LEU A 159 -2.81 -6.13 19.07
CA LEU A 159 -3.20 -7.53 18.85
C LEU A 159 -3.04 -7.93 17.37
N TYR A 160 -3.46 -7.08 16.45
CA TYR A 160 -3.27 -7.34 15.01
C TYR A 160 -1.79 -7.44 14.66
N ASN A 161 -0.94 -6.60 15.23
CA ASN A 161 0.51 -6.65 14.99
C ASN A 161 1.14 -7.95 15.49
N GLU A 162 0.67 -8.51 16.61
CA GLU A 162 1.12 -9.85 17.04
C GLU A 162 0.75 -10.91 16.02
N ARG A 163 -0.48 -10.89 15.48
CA ARG A 163 -0.86 -11.81 14.39
C ARG A 163 0.02 -11.63 13.15
N LEU A 164 0.38 -10.40 12.79
CA LEU A 164 1.28 -10.16 11.65
C LEU A 164 2.70 -10.69 11.89
N ARG A 165 3.20 -10.65 13.14
CA ARG A 165 4.49 -11.22 13.49
C ARG A 165 4.45 -12.74 13.47
N GLU A 166 3.38 -13.38 13.99
CA GLU A 166 3.15 -14.82 13.87
C GLU A 166 3.15 -15.24 12.38
N ILE A 167 2.45 -14.50 11.52
CA ILE A 167 2.45 -14.75 10.07
C ILE A 167 3.86 -14.65 9.47
N ALA A 168 4.62 -13.66 9.88
CA ALA A 168 6.00 -13.51 9.39
C ALA A 168 6.90 -14.67 9.82
N ASP A 169 6.76 -15.13 11.07
CA ASP A 169 7.50 -16.27 11.60
C ASP A 169 7.13 -17.57 10.84
N ASP A 170 5.84 -17.79 10.59
CA ASP A 170 5.33 -18.98 9.91
C ASP A 170 5.73 -19.02 8.41
N THR A 171 5.76 -17.88 7.74
CA THR A 171 5.95 -17.79 6.28
C THR A 171 7.36 -17.41 5.86
N GLY A 172 8.18 -16.92 6.78
CA GLY A 172 9.49 -16.34 6.49
C GLY A 172 9.40 -14.97 5.80
N ALA A 173 8.29 -14.25 5.95
CA ALA A 173 8.18 -12.86 5.51
C ALA A 173 9.01 -11.94 6.42
N VAL A 174 9.48 -10.82 5.88
CA VAL A 174 10.25 -9.83 6.62
C VAL A 174 9.32 -8.76 7.19
N ILE A 175 9.43 -8.42 8.45
CA ILE A 175 8.61 -7.39 9.09
C ILE A 175 9.17 -5.99 8.84
N ALA A 176 8.37 -5.11 8.26
CA ALA A 176 8.52 -3.66 8.32
C ALA A 176 7.73 -3.15 9.53
N ASP A 177 8.42 -2.92 10.64
CA ASP A 177 7.76 -2.70 11.93
C ASP A 177 7.34 -1.22 12.13
N TYR A 178 6.26 -0.81 11.47
CA TYR A 178 5.65 0.52 11.64
C TYR A 178 5.38 0.87 13.10
N TRP A 179 5.02 -0.10 13.91
CA TRP A 179 4.79 0.10 15.33
C TRP A 179 6.01 0.66 16.07
N ARG A 180 7.20 0.30 15.63
CA ARG A 180 8.47 0.72 16.24
C ARG A 180 9.09 1.96 15.61
N TRP A 181 8.58 2.44 14.50
CA TRP A 181 9.07 3.68 13.85
C TRP A 181 8.49 4.90 14.58
N ARG A 182 9.12 5.23 15.71
CA ARG A 182 8.62 6.24 16.65
C ARG A 182 8.56 7.65 16.09
N GLU A 183 9.37 7.96 15.09
CA GLU A 183 9.38 9.22 14.36
C GLU A 183 8.00 9.54 13.80
N LEU A 184 7.28 8.54 13.29
CA LEU A 184 5.94 8.69 12.76
C LEU A 184 4.87 9.06 13.82
N GLN A 185 5.23 9.14 15.10
CA GLN A 185 4.36 9.71 16.13
C GLN A 185 4.36 11.25 16.12
N ASP A 186 5.32 11.90 15.43
CA ASP A 186 5.34 13.34 15.25
C ASP A 186 4.27 13.79 14.25
N PRO A 187 3.37 14.73 14.63
CA PRO A 187 2.35 15.25 13.73
C PRO A 187 2.88 15.87 12.43
N GLY A 188 4.12 16.31 12.37
CA GLY A 188 4.75 16.89 11.19
C GLY A 188 4.99 15.91 10.04
N TYR A 189 4.78 14.61 10.23
CA TYR A 189 4.80 13.59 9.16
C TYR A 189 3.42 13.30 8.56
N TRP A 190 2.37 13.95 9.06
CA TRP A 190 1.00 13.67 8.66
C TRP A 190 0.41 14.81 7.83
N SER A 191 -0.47 14.48 6.92
CA SER A 191 -1.20 15.45 6.13
C SER A 191 -2.29 16.16 6.95
N GLU A 192 -2.93 17.16 6.35
CA GLU A 192 -3.99 17.95 6.99
C GLU A 192 -5.17 17.10 7.47
N ASP A 193 -5.43 15.95 6.84
CA ASP A 193 -6.51 15.04 7.23
C ASP A 193 -6.19 14.24 8.51
N ARG A 194 -4.96 14.32 9.03
CA ARG A 194 -4.46 13.66 10.25
C ARG A 194 -4.62 12.14 10.24
N LEU A 195 -4.76 11.56 9.07
CA LEU A 195 -4.91 10.12 8.85
C LEU A 195 -3.81 9.58 7.94
N HIS A 196 -3.48 10.29 6.88
CA HIS A 196 -2.49 9.88 5.90
C HIS A 196 -1.17 10.62 6.10
N MET A 197 -0.08 9.99 5.73
CA MET A 197 1.25 10.62 5.77
C MET A 197 1.35 11.72 4.71
N ASN A 198 2.06 12.79 5.03
CA ASN A 198 2.49 13.78 4.05
C ASN A 198 3.75 13.30 3.30
N SER A 199 4.32 14.13 2.43
CA SER A 199 5.52 13.81 1.65
C SER A 199 6.70 13.37 2.54
N ARG A 200 6.90 14.01 3.70
CA ARG A 200 7.97 13.67 4.65
C ARG A 200 7.75 12.32 5.32
N GLY A 201 6.51 12.03 5.72
CA GLY A 201 6.15 10.72 6.26
C GLY A 201 6.33 9.59 5.24
N HIS A 202 5.95 9.81 4.00
CA HIS A 202 6.17 8.86 2.92
C HIS A 202 7.67 8.68 2.59
N GLU A 203 8.47 9.76 2.62
CA GLU A 203 9.92 9.68 2.43
C GLU A 203 10.59 8.86 3.54
N LEU A 204 10.27 9.14 4.81
CA LEU A 204 10.79 8.38 5.95
C LEU A 204 10.43 6.90 5.83
N THR A 205 9.17 6.60 5.49
CA THR A 205 8.69 5.23 5.31
C THR A 205 9.44 4.51 4.20
N ALA A 206 9.72 5.19 3.08
CA ALA A 206 10.49 4.62 1.98
C ALA A 206 11.91 4.26 2.41
N ARG A 207 12.60 5.16 3.12
CA ARG A 207 13.95 4.91 3.65
C ARG A 207 13.97 3.73 4.62
N ARG A 208 13.02 3.68 5.56
CA ARG A 208 12.87 2.55 6.49
C ARG A 208 12.60 1.23 5.77
N THR A 209 11.80 1.26 4.69
CA THR A 209 11.52 0.07 3.88
C THR A 209 12.75 -0.40 3.11
N LEU A 210 13.53 0.53 2.54
CA LEU A 210 14.78 0.21 1.87
C LEU A 210 15.81 -0.41 2.84
N ASP A 211 15.89 0.11 4.07
CA ASP A 211 16.75 -0.47 5.12
C ASP A 211 16.33 -1.91 5.46
N VAL A 212 15.02 -2.15 5.64
CA VAL A 212 14.48 -3.51 5.84
C VAL A 212 14.82 -4.45 4.68
N LEU A 213 14.93 -3.92 3.47
CA LEU A 213 15.34 -4.67 2.28
C LEU A 213 16.85 -4.90 2.20
N GLY A 214 17.65 -4.20 3.03
CA GLY A 214 19.11 -4.29 3.10
C GLY A 214 19.84 -3.27 2.22
N TYR A 215 19.17 -2.21 1.77
CA TYR A 215 19.79 -1.13 1.02
C TYR A 215 20.34 -0.05 1.96
N GLU A 216 21.53 0.47 1.64
CA GLU A 216 22.06 1.64 2.35
C GLU A 216 21.23 2.90 2.03
N VAL A 217 20.72 3.57 3.06
CA VAL A 217 19.81 4.72 2.91
C VAL A 217 20.41 6.05 3.35
N GLY A 218 21.67 6.07 3.82
CA GLY A 218 22.36 7.29 4.25
C GLY A 218 21.76 7.96 5.49
N GLY A 219 21.00 7.20 6.32
CA GLY A 219 20.34 7.70 7.51
C GLY A 219 18.85 8.01 7.35
N TYR A 220 18.22 8.39 8.46
CA TYR A 220 16.77 8.68 8.54
C TYR A 220 16.48 10.16 8.82
N ASP A 221 17.42 11.03 8.42
CA ASP A 221 17.33 12.49 8.63
C ASP A 221 16.30 13.10 7.66
N VAL A 222 15.06 12.73 7.86
CA VAL A 222 13.90 13.31 7.21
C VAL A 222 13.18 14.15 8.24
N GLU A 223 13.47 15.46 8.22
CA GLU A 223 12.85 16.38 9.18
C GLU A 223 11.33 16.45 8.96
N PRO A 224 10.52 16.37 10.04
CA PRO A 224 9.09 16.58 9.94
C PRO A 224 8.79 18.03 9.54
N ILE A 225 7.59 18.26 9.01
CA ILE A 225 7.13 19.63 8.75
C ILE A 225 6.90 20.31 10.10
N GLU A 226 7.56 21.45 10.30
CA GLU A 226 7.31 22.28 11.49
C GLU A 226 5.88 22.78 11.52
N LEU A 227 5.17 22.46 12.60
CA LEU A 227 3.81 22.91 12.81
C LEU A 227 3.80 24.18 13.64
N PRO A 228 2.95 25.17 13.31
CA PRO A 228 2.88 26.42 14.06
C PRO A 228 2.39 26.17 15.50
N GLU A 229 2.97 26.88 16.45
CA GLU A 229 2.45 26.96 17.81
C GLU A 229 1.11 27.70 17.83
N LEU A 230 0.04 26.99 18.14
CA LEU A 230 -1.31 27.53 18.19
C LEU A 230 -1.75 27.83 19.63
N SER A 231 -2.32 29.01 19.85
CA SER A 231 -3.05 29.31 21.06
C SER A 231 -4.26 28.36 21.21
N LYS A 232 -4.82 28.26 22.43
CA LYS A 232 -6.00 27.41 22.68
C LYS A 232 -7.18 27.74 21.75
N LEU A 233 -7.43 29.03 21.49
CA LEU A 233 -8.51 29.47 20.61
C LEU A 233 -8.26 29.12 19.14
N GLN A 234 -7.04 29.32 18.64
CA GLN A 234 -6.65 28.92 17.29
C GLN A 234 -6.78 27.42 17.11
N ARG A 235 -6.27 26.63 18.06
CA ARG A 235 -6.39 25.17 18.04
C ARG A 235 -7.86 24.71 18.01
N ALA A 236 -8.75 25.37 18.77
CA ALA A 236 -10.18 25.05 18.75
C ALA A 236 -10.80 25.35 17.37
N ARG A 237 -10.45 26.47 16.74
CA ARG A 237 -10.90 26.83 15.38
C ARG A 237 -10.39 25.83 14.34
N THR A 238 -9.09 25.55 14.32
CA THR A 238 -8.48 24.58 13.40
C THR A 238 -9.11 23.19 13.56
N ASN A 239 -9.44 22.76 14.80
CA ASN A 239 -10.10 21.49 15.01
C ASN A 239 -11.55 21.51 14.48
N ALA A 240 -12.28 22.60 14.62
CA ALA A 240 -13.64 22.72 14.07
C ALA A 240 -13.64 22.71 12.53
N GLU A 241 -12.68 23.39 11.91
CA GLU A 241 -12.46 23.37 10.46
C GLU A 241 -12.10 21.95 9.99
N TRP A 242 -11.17 21.30 10.67
CA TRP A 242 -10.80 19.92 10.38
C TRP A 242 -12.00 18.94 10.46
N VAL A 243 -12.84 19.08 11.47
CA VAL A 243 -14.06 18.25 11.59
C VAL A 243 -14.99 18.48 10.40
N ARG A 244 -15.15 19.73 9.95
CA ARG A 244 -16.00 20.07 8.81
C ARG A 244 -15.45 19.52 7.49
N GLU A 245 -14.14 19.63 7.27
CA GLU A 245 -13.50 19.37 5.97
C GLU A 245 -13.05 17.91 5.79
N HIS A 246 -12.67 17.26 6.87
CA HIS A 246 -12.11 15.92 6.82
C HIS A 246 -12.96 14.88 7.57
N ALA A 247 -13.21 15.06 8.86
CA ALA A 247 -13.91 14.07 9.66
C ALA A 247 -15.38 13.91 9.26
N GLY A 248 -16.09 15.01 9.01
CA GLY A 248 -17.51 14.99 8.61
C GLY A 248 -17.73 14.23 7.30
N PRO A 249 -17.06 14.60 6.20
CA PRO A 249 -17.14 13.87 4.94
C PRO A 249 -16.73 12.38 5.07
N TRP A 250 -15.70 12.08 5.87
CA TRP A 250 -15.27 10.72 6.12
C TRP A 250 -16.36 9.89 6.82
N VAL A 251 -16.95 10.43 7.91
CA VAL A 251 -18.06 9.78 8.63
C VAL A 251 -19.26 9.57 7.70
N ARG A 252 -19.62 10.58 6.89
CA ARG A 252 -20.73 10.49 5.93
C ARG A 252 -20.52 9.37 4.90
N ARG A 253 -19.30 9.26 4.32
CA ARG A 253 -18.96 8.14 3.43
C ARG A 253 -19.07 6.79 4.14
N ARG A 254 -18.60 6.72 5.39
CA ARG A 254 -18.65 5.50 6.20
C ARG A 254 -20.09 5.03 6.48
N ILE A 255 -21.01 5.97 6.78
CA ILE A 255 -22.44 5.67 6.96
C ILE A 255 -23.05 5.17 5.64
N LYS A 256 -22.68 5.79 4.52
CA LYS A 256 -23.15 5.40 3.18
C LYS A 256 -22.47 4.12 2.66
N ARG A 257 -21.52 3.56 3.38
CA ARG A 257 -20.71 2.40 2.95
C ARG A 257 -19.95 2.61 1.63
N VAL A 258 -19.62 3.86 1.28
CA VAL A 258 -18.87 4.25 0.08
C VAL A 258 -17.45 4.62 0.47
N SER A 259 -16.47 4.20 -0.32
CA SER A 259 -15.08 4.62 -0.21
C SER A 259 -14.72 5.65 -1.28
N SER A 260 -13.72 6.49 -1.01
CA SER A 260 -13.14 7.38 -2.03
C SER A 260 -12.37 6.62 -3.11
N GLY A 261 -12.10 5.34 -2.89
CA GLY A 261 -11.42 4.47 -3.85
C GLY A 261 -12.36 3.65 -4.73
N ASP A 262 -13.70 3.70 -4.53
CA ASP A 262 -14.64 2.80 -5.24
C ASP A 262 -14.69 3.02 -6.76
N THR A 263 -14.26 4.18 -7.23
CA THR A 263 -14.20 4.53 -8.67
C THR A 263 -12.78 4.57 -9.22
N LEU A 264 -11.80 4.22 -8.40
CA LEU A 264 -10.39 4.24 -8.80
C LEU A 264 -9.93 2.87 -9.26
N SER A 265 -9.01 2.89 -10.21
CA SER A 265 -8.23 1.72 -10.59
C SER A 265 -6.85 1.72 -9.93
N PRO A 266 -6.18 0.56 -9.82
CA PRO A 266 -4.78 0.50 -9.39
C PRO A 266 -3.91 1.47 -10.18
N ARG A 267 -2.95 2.10 -9.51
CA ARG A 267 -2.09 3.11 -10.13
C ARG A 267 -1.17 2.54 -11.20
N TYR A 268 -0.65 1.36 -10.96
CA TYR A 268 0.21 0.61 -11.88
C TYR A 268 -0.21 -0.86 -11.84
N PRO A 269 -1.25 -1.25 -12.61
CA PRO A 269 -1.76 -2.63 -12.63
C PRO A 269 -0.79 -3.61 -13.30
N GLU A 270 0.14 -3.10 -14.10
CA GLU A 270 1.19 -3.82 -14.78
C GLU A 270 2.57 -3.24 -14.41
N TYR A 271 3.63 -3.98 -14.75
CA TYR A 271 4.98 -3.51 -14.47
C TYR A 271 5.37 -2.31 -15.32
N VAL A 272 5.84 -1.28 -14.65
CA VAL A 272 6.41 -0.08 -15.25
C VAL A 272 7.78 0.21 -14.64
N ARG A 273 8.61 0.97 -15.34
CA ARG A 273 9.77 1.64 -14.75
C ARG A 273 9.36 3.06 -14.37
N ILE A 274 9.66 3.45 -13.15
CA ILE A 274 9.39 4.81 -12.68
C ILE A 274 10.69 5.52 -12.31
N GLN A 275 10.66 6.84 -12.41
CA GLN A 275 11.76 7.72 -12.03
C GLN A 275 11.25 8.74 -11.02
N ALA A 276 12.13 9.20 -10.13
CA ALA A 276 11.81 10.34 -9.29
C ALA A 276 11.45 11.55 -10.17
N PRO A 277 10.50 12.41 -9.74
CA PRO A 277 10.28 13.68 -10.42
C PRO A 277 11.61 14.44 -10.54
N GLU A 278 11.82 15.10 -11.67
CA GLU A 278 12.95 16.02 -11.81
C GLU A 278 12.76 17.16 -10.80
N ASP A 279 13.81 17.45 -10.03
CA ASP A 279 13.80 18.61 -9.13
C ASP A 279 13.58 19.85 -10.00
N GLN A 280 12.39 20.42 -9.90
CA GLN A 280 12.12 21.72 -10.46
C GLN A 280 12.83 22.75 -9.54
N GLY A 281 14.12 23.02 -9.88
CA GLY A 281 15.01 23.94 -9.17
C GLY A 281 14.46 25.37 -9.10
#